data_b323321ba61cc9cd16261981579ca189
#
_entry.id   b323321ba61cc9cd16261981579ca189
#
_cell.length_a   1.000
_cell.length_b   1.000
_cell.length_c   1.000
_cell.angle_alpha   90.00
_cell.angle_beta   90.00
_cell.angle_gamma   90.00
#
_symmetry.space_group_name_H-M   'P 1'
#
loop_
_entity.id
_entity.type
_entity.pdbx_description
1 polymer ?
#
loop_
_entity_poly.entity_id
_entity_poly.type
_entity_poly.pdbx_seq_one_letter_code
_entity_poly.pdbx_strand_id
1 'polypeptide(L)'
;MPDSHAYRHVQTYTTLWVILLACAGFGGYMIWLEATTGSGESPLGLLVLVCSLEGGLLLLGRLVITVHSHELRWHFGYVGWPGWTVPLEEIVQLEPVQTSFALGSGIRGPAQHRLYNVTMGGTALRLHLRDGRTVTLGTPEPARLASFIEPRLPAADH
;
A
#
# COMPACT_ATOMS: atom_id res chain seq x y z
N MET A 1 -8.90 10.90 26.33
CA MET A 1 -9.70 11.66 25.36
C MET A 1 -9.43 11.07 24.01
N PRO A 2 -10.42 10.66 23.22
CA PRO A 2 -10.16 10.15 21.87
C PRO A 2 -9.60 11.30 21.02
N ASP A 3 -8.45 11.08 20.37
CA ASP A 3 -7.82 12.02 19.45
C ASP A 3 -8.76 12.30 18.29
N SER A 4 -9.52 13.40 18.37
CA SER A 4 -10.66 13.72 17.52
C SER A 4 -10.28 14.20 16.11
N HIS A 5 -9.02 14.08 15.68
CA HIS A 5 -8.52 14.56 14.38
C HIS A 5 -7.51 13.64 13.70
N ALA A 6 -7.62 12.34 13.87
CA ALA A 6 -6.82 11.41 13.10
C ALA A 6 -7.31 11.38 11.64
N TYR A 7 -6.50 11.86 10.70
CA TYR A 7 -6.72 11.61 9.28
C TYR A 7 -6.43 10.13 8.99
N ARG A 8 -7.37 9.46 8.33
CA ARG A 8 -7.18 8.08 7.87
C ARG A 8 -7.58 7.98 6.41
N HIS A 9 -6.64 7.62 5.57
CA HIS A 9 -6.88 7.29 4.17
C HIS A 9 -6.63 5.82 3.91
N VAL A 10 -7.51 5.21 3.12
CA VAL A 10 -7.43 3.79 2.76
C VAL A 10 -7.45 3.70 1.24
N GLN A 11 -6.36 3.20 0.67
CA GLN A 11 -6.26 2.91 -0.74
C GLN A 11 -6.28 1.39 -0.96
N THR A 12 -7.22 0.92 -1.79
CA THR A 12 -7.36 -0.49 -2.13
C THR A 12 -7.25 -0.67 -3.64
N TYR A 13 -6.49 -1.66 -4.08
CA TYR A 13 -6.37 -1.97 -5.50
C TYR A 13 -7.52 -2.88 -5.97
N THR A 14 -8.67 -2.28 -6.24
CA THR A 14 -9.90 -3.00 -6.58
C THR A 14 -9.77 -3.90 -7.81
N THR A 15 -9.04 -3.45 -8.85
CA THR A 15 -8.82 -4.24 -10.08
C THR A 15 -8.10 -5.56 -9.77
N LEU A 16 -7.17 -5.55 -8.83
CA LEU A 16 -6.44 -6.74 -8.43
C LEU A 16 -7.36 -7.77 -7.75
N TRP A 17 -8.34 -7.31 -6.97
CA TRP A 17 -9.37 -8.18 -6.39
C TRP A 17 -10.22 -8.87 -7.44
N VAL A 18 -10.60 -8.15 -8.50
CA VAL A 18 -11.37 -8.74 -9.62
C VAL A 18 -10.54 -9.83 -10.31
N ILE A 19 -9.26 -9.58 -10.56
CA ILE A 19 -8.35 -10.57 -11.18
C ILE A 19 -8.23 -11.80 -10.28
N LEU A 20 -8.08 -11.64 -8.97
CA LEU A 20 -7.97 -12.77 -8.05
C LEU A 20 -9.23 -13.59 -7.94
N LEU A 21 -10.39 -12.95 -7.86
CA LEU A 21 -11.66 -13.67 -7.89
C LEU A 21 -11.83 -14.45 -9.18
N ALA A 22 -11.39 -13.92 -10.32
CA ALA A 22 -11.37 -14.63 -11.59
C ALA A 22 -10.39 -15.83 -11.56
N CYS A 23 -9.19 -15.64 -11.00
CA CYS A 23 -8.20 -16.73 -10.84
C CYS A 23 -8.70 -17.81 -9.88
N ALA A 24 -9.30 -17.44 -8.76
CA ALA A 24 -9.88 -18.38 -7.81
C ALA A 24 -11.05 -19.18 -8.44
N GLY A 25 -11.93 -18.49 -9.19
CA GLY A 25 -13.02 -19.14 -9.93
C GLY A 25 -12.52 -20.11 -11.00
N PHE A 26 -11.50 -19.72 -11.75
CA PHE A 26 -10.87 -20.60 -12.75
C PHE A 26 -10.18 -21.78 -12.08
N GLY A 27 -9.45 -21.56 -10.98
CA GLY A 27 -8.82 -22.62 -10.20
C GLY A 27 -9.85 -23.61 -9.66
N GLY A 28 -10.94 -23.14 -9.10
CA GLY A 28 -12.06 -23.97 -8.65
C GLY A 28 -12.69 -24.79 -9.77
N TYR A 29 -12.87 -24.17 -10.96
CA TYR A 29 -13.36 -24.88 -12.15
C TYR A 29 -12.41 -25.99 -12.59
N MET A 30 -11.11 -25.74 -12.62
CA MET A 30 -10.09 -26.74 -12.99
C MET A 30 -10.06 -27.92 -11.99
N ILE A 31 -10.19 -27.66 -10.69
CA ILE A 31 -10.30 -28.70 -9.67
C ILE A 31 -11.56 -29.54 -9.87
N TRP A 32 -12.69 -28.90 -10.17
CA TRP A 32 -13.94 -29.61 -10.44
C TRP A 32 -13.85 -30.46 -11.70
N LEU A 33 -13.24 -29.94 -12.77
CA LEU A 33 -13.04 -30.66 -14.04
C LEU A 33 -12.19 -31.92 -13.82
N GLU A 34 -11.08 -31.78 -13.07
CA GLU A 34 -10.19 -32.89 -12.69
C GLU A 34 -10.95 -33.98 -11.93
N ALA A 35 -11.73 -33.57 -10.92
CA ALA A 35 -12.52 -34.50 -10.11
C ALA A 35 -13.57 -35.26 -10.94
N THR A 36 -14.04 -34.67 -12.05
CA THR A 36 -15.08 -35.31 -12.91
C THR A 36 -14.50 -36.09 -14.07
N THR A 37 -13.32 -35.74 -14.60
CA THR A 37 -12.70 -36.39 -15.76
C THR A 37 -11.66 -37.42 -15.37
N GLY A 38 -11.10 -37.36 -14.14
CA GLY A 38 -10.15 -38.35 -13.62
C GLY A 38 -8.83 -38.40 -14.40
N SER A 39 -8.34 -37.24 -14.90
CA SER A 39 -7.12 -37.18 -15.73
C SER A 39 -5.85 -37.56 -14.95
N GLY A 40 -5.93 -37.67 -13.62
CA GLY A 40 -4.83 -38.13 -12.77
C GLY A 40 -3.77 -37.04 -12.49
N GLU A 41 -3.96 -35.85 -13.00
CA GLU A 41 -3.09 -34.69 -12.69
C GLU A 41 -3.50 -34.05 -11.35
N SER A 42 -2.54 -33.84 -10.47
CA SER A 42 -2.84 -33.26 -9.16
C SER A 42 -3.09 -31.74 -9.28
N PRO A 43 -4.26 -31.22 -8.88
CA PRO A 43 -4.56 -29.79 -8.88
C PRO A 43 -3.81 -29.04 -7.77
N LEU A 44 -2.97 -29.72 -6.99
CA LEU A 44 -2.27 -29.15 -5.83
C LEU A 44 -1.42 -27.92 -6.19
N GLY A 45 -0.71 -27.97 -7.32
CA GLY A 45 0.12 -26.85 -7.79
C GLY A 45 -0.70 -25.59 -8.06
N LEU A 46 -1.86 -25.74 -8.70
CA LEU A 46 -2.78 -24.65 -8.98
C LEU A 46 -3.38 -24.10 -7.67
N LEU A 47 -3.77 -24.95 -6.77
CA LEU A 47 -4.29 -24.56 -5.46
C LEU A 47 -3.26 -23.74 -4.66
N VAL A 48 -2.01 -24.20 -4.61
CA VAL A 48 -0.91 -23.47 -3.95
C VAL A 48 -0.68 -22.12 -4.60
N LEU A 49 -0.71 -22.03 -5.92
CA LEU A 49 -0.57 -20.77 -6.65
C LEU A 49 -1.69 -19.78 -6.28
N VAL A 50 -2.94 -20.21 -6.33
CA VAL A 50 -4.12 -19.36 -6.01
C VAL A 50 -4.03 -18.89 -4.54
N CYS A 51 -3.80 -19.77 -3.59
CA CYS A 51 -3.65 -19.42 -2.18
C CYS A 51 -2.49 -18.44 -1.93
N SER A 52 -1.38 -18.59 -2.66
CA SER A 52 -0.23 -17.68 -2.55
C SER A 52 -0.54 -16.29 -3.09
N LEU A 53 -1.26 -16.19 -4.21
CA LEU A 53 -1.70 -14.92 -4.79
C LEU A 53 -2.70 -14.22 -3.86
N GLU A 54 -3.69 -14.93 -3.34
CA GLU A 54 -4.66 -14.39 -2.39
C GLU A 54 -4.01 -13.93 -1.09
N GLY A 55 -3.10 -14.74 -0.54
CA GLY A 55 -2.30 -14.38 0.64
C GLY A 55 -1.45 -13.13 0.41
N GLY A 56 -0.79 -13.04 -0.75
CA GLY A 56 -0.03 -11.84 -1.16
C GLY A 56 -0.90 -10.59 -1.23
N LEU A 57 -2.13 -10.72 -1.74
CA LEU A 57 -3.06 -9.59 -1.80
C LEU A 57 -3.59 -9.16 -0.44
N LEU A 58 -3.90 -10.10 0.44
CA LEU A 58 -4.29 -9.78 1.81
C LEU A 58 -3.20 -9.01 2.54
N LEU A 59 -1.93 -9.30 2.22
CA LEU A 59 -0.77 -8.62 2.81
C LEU A 59 -0.43 -7.29 2.15
N LEU A 60 -0.59 -7.14 0.83
CA LEU A 60 -0.07 -5.99 0.08
C LEU A 60 -1.11 -5.21 -0.73
N GLY A 61 -2.32 -5.73 -0.90
CA GLY A 61 -3.35 -5.16 -1.77
C GLY A 61 -4.06 -3.92 -1.23
N ARG A 62 -3.67 -3.42 -0.04
CA ARG A 62 -4.24 -2.26 0.62
C ARG A 62 -3.15 -1.45 1.29
N LEU A 63 -3.19 -0.13 1.13
CA LEU A 63 -2.35 0.82 1.86
C LEU A 63 -3.25 1.69 2.73
N VAL A 64 -2.96 1.73 4.02
CA VAL A 64 -3.62 2.59 5.00
C VAL A 64 -2.62 3.62 5.48
N ILE A 65 -2.97 4.89 5.36
CA ILE A 65 -2.19 6.02 5.84
C ILE A 65 -2.97 6.68 6.96
N THR A 66 -2.37 6.87 8.12
CA THR A 66 -2.97 7.51 9.29
C THR A 66 -2.05 8.58 9.82
N VAL A 67 -2.58 9.79 10.01
CA VAL A 67 -1.88 10.91 10.64
C VAL A 67 -2.38 11.05 12.07
N HIS A 68 -1.50 10.87 13.03
CA HIS A 68 -1.72 11.14 14.44
C HIS A 68 -1.19 12.52 14.84
N SER A 69 -1.32 12.88 16.10
CA SER A 69 -0.86 14.19 16.62
C SER A 69 0.65 14.41 16.47
N HIS A 70 1.47 13.34 16.57
CA HIS A 70 2.94 13.42 16.58
C HIS A 70 3.61 12.51 15.56
N GLU A 71 2.86 11.63 14.88
CA GLU A 71 3.42 10.65 13.97
C GLU A 71 2.54 10.45 12.73
N LEU A 72 3.19 10.15 11.63
CA LEU A 72 2.60 9.62 10.42
C LEU A 72 2.86 8.13 10.37
N ARG A 73 1.79 7.34 10.27
CA ARG A 73 1.85 5.89 10.23
C ARG A 73 1.24 5.37 8.94
N TRP A 74 1.87 4.38 8.35
CA TRP A 74 1.27 3.66 7.22
C TRP A 74 1.58 2.18 7.31
N HIS A 75 0.67 1.38 6.77
CA HIS A 75 0.84 -0.07 6.69
C HIS A 75 0.16 -0.63 5.45
N PHE A 76 0.65 -1.77 5.02
CA PHE A 76 -0.02 -2.56 4.00
C PHE A 76 -0.97 -3.59 4.60
N GLY A 77 -1.85 -4.10 3.74
CA GLY A 77 -2.71 -5.23 4.03
C GLY A 77 -3.82 -4.96 5.03
N TYR A 78 -4.55 -6.01 5.30
CA TYR A 78 -5.66 -6.02 6.24
C TYR A 78 -5.20 -6.30 7.67
N VAL A 79 -4.06 -6.98 7.81
CA VAL A 79 -3.47 -7.34 9.11
C VAL A 79 -2.64 -6.20 9.72
N GLY A 80 -2.34 -5.13 8.93
CA GLY A 80 -1.53 -4.01 9.40
C GLY A 80 -0.01 -4.27 9.35
N TRP A 81 0.42 -5.27 8.58
CA TRP A 81 1.82 -5.63 8.39
C TRP A 81 2.11 -5.88 6.89
N PRO A 82 3.24 -5.41 6.37
CA PRO A 82 4.26 -4.58 7.02
C PRO A 82 3.79 -3.14 7.25
N GLY A 83 4.31 -2.50 8.29
CA GLY A 83 3.97 -1.13 8.67
C GLY A 83 5.17 -0.30 9.08
N TRP A 84 5.05 1.01 8.95
CA TRP A 84 6.09 2.00 9.26
C TRP A 84 5.48 3.20 9.96
N THR A 85 6.33 3.89 10.69
CA THR A 85 5.98 5.11 11.39
C THR A 85 7.10 6.12 11.22
N VAL A 86 6.75 7.38 11.03
CA VAL A 86 7.68 8.52 10.99
C VAL A 86 7.16 9.59 11.92
N PRO A 87 7.96 10.08 12.89
CA PRO A 87 7.62 11.25 13.68
C PRO A 87 7.43 12.47 12.78
N LEU A 88 6.39 13.28 13.03
CA LEU A 88 6.14 14.46 12.20
C LEU A 88 7.28 15.49 12.31
N GLU A 89 7.99 15.53 13.42
CA GLU A 89 9.18 16.38 13.64
C GLU A 89 10.38 16.04 12.73
N GLU A 90 10.43 14.83 12.18
CA GLU A 90 11.46 14.42 11.22
C GLU A 90 11.15 14.87 9.79
N ILE A 91 9.91 15.29 9.51
CA ILE A 91 9.50 15.72 8.17
C ILE A 91 9.87 17.20 8.00
N VAL A 92 10.70 17.51 7.01
CA VAL A 92 11.15 18.88 6.73
C VAL A 92 10.44 19.50 5.54
N GLN A 93 9.95 18.67 4.59
CA GLN A 93 9.26 19.17 3.40
C GLN A 93 8.28 18.14 2.87
N LEU A 94 7.17 18.62 2.32
CA LEU A 94 6.14 17.84 1.65
C LEU A 94 6.08 18.26 0.17
N GLU A 95 6.06 17.30 -0.73
CA GLU A 95 6.02 17.54 -2.17
C GLU A 95 4.99 16.63 -2.83
N PRO A 96 3.89 17.16 -3.38
CA PRO A 96 3.00 16.40 -4.24
C PRO A 96 3.73 16.01 -5.53
N VAL A 97 3.73 14.71 -5.85
CA VAL A 97 4.45 14.17 -7.02
C VAL A 97 3.57 13.24 -7.84
N GLN A 98 3.93 13.08 -9.11
CA GLN A 98 3.36 12.05 -9.97
C GLN A 98 4.32 10.84 -10.00
N THR A 99 3.77 9.64 -9.81
CA THR A 99 4.53 8.40 -9.92
C THR A 99 4.26 7.73 -11.27
N SER A 100 5.32 7.25 -11.92
CA SER A 100 5.22 6.55 -13.19
C SER A 100 4.61 5.16 -13.01
N PHE A 101 3.84 4.72 -14.00
CA PHE A 101 3.37 3.33 -14.13
C PHE A 101 4.53 2.31 -14.08
N ALA A 102 5.69 2.66 -14.65
CA ALA A 102 6.88 1.81 -14.66
C ALA A 102 7.43 1.49 -13.25
N LEU A 103 7.13 2.32 -12.25
CA LEU A 103 7.54 2.07 -10.86
C LEU A 103 6.69 0.96 -10.20
N GLY A 104 5.54 0.62 -10.78
CA GLY A 104 4.67 -0.46 -10.30
C GLY A 104 4.03 -0.17 -8.93
N SER A 105 3.45 -1.22 -8.35
CA SER A 105 2.86 -1.22 -7.01
C SER A 105 3.78 -1.89 -5.99
N GLY A 106 3.49 -1.72 -4.70
CA GLY A 106 4.22 -2.29 -3.58
C GLY A 106 5.25 -1.34 -2.96
N ILE A 107 6.31 -1.92 -2.41
CA ILE A 107 7.43 -1.21 -1.80
C ILE A 107 8.57 -1.19 -2.82
N ARG A 108 8.99 -0.01 -3.23
CA ARG A 108 9.99 0.17 -4.29
C ARG A 108 11.09 1.17 -3.89
N GLY A 109 12.23 1.04 -4.54
CA GLY A 109 13.39 1.91 -4.36
C GLY A 109 14.32 1.49 -3.22
N PRO A 110 15.50 2.12 -3.16
CA PRO A 110 16.49 1.89 -2.11
C PRO A 110 16.00 2.44 -0.76
N ALA A 111 16.64 2.03 0.33
CA ALA A 111 16.26 2.43 1.68
C ALA A 111 16.18 3.95 1.89
N GLN A 112 16.97 4.72 1.13
CA GLN A 112 17.02 6.19 1.20
C GLN A 112 15.87 6.88 0.43
N HIS A 113 15.28 6.20 -0.58
CA HIS A 113 14.24 6.76 -1.44
C HIS A 113 13.15 5.72 -1.69
N ARG A 114 12.32 5.46 -0.66
CA ARG A 114 11.28 4.43 -0.76
C ARG A 114 9.95 4.97 -1.25
N LEU A 115 9.37 4.25 -2.17
CA LEU A 115 7.99 4.42 -2.62
C LEU A 115 7.11 3.32 -2.02
N TYR A 116 6.00 3.72 -1.43
CA TYR A 116 4.95 2.85 -0.93
C TYR A 116 3.66 3.14 -1.70
N ASN A 117 3.25 2.24 -2.55
CA ASN A 117 2.07 2.44 -3.39
C ASN A 117 1.35 1.12 -3.64
N VAL A 118 0.01 1.13 -3.70
CA VAL A 118 -0.80 -0.04 -4.09
C VAL A 118 -1.32 0.06 -5.52
N THR A 119 -1.23 1.24 -6.16
CA THR A 119 -1.62 1.44 -7.55
C THR A 119 -0.40 1.43 -8.47
N MET A 120 -0.61 1.13 -9.75
CA MET A 120 0.43 1.26 -10.77
C MET A 120 0.51 2.70 -11.26
N GLY A 121 1.37 3.51 -10.61
CA GLY A 121 1.48 4.95 -10.91
C GLY A 121 0.36 5.78 -10.27
N GLY A 122 0.32 7.06 -10.62
CA GLY A 122 -0.66 8.03 -10.13
C GLY A 122 -0.04 9.10 -9.23
N THR A 123 -0.88 9.76 -8.44
CA THR A 123 -0.44 10.81 -7.52
C THR A 123 0.13 10.22 -6.24
N ALA A 124 1.07 10.93 -5.64
CA ALA A 124 1.69 10.56 -4.37
C ALA A 124 2.13 11.81 -3.60
N LEU A 125 2.35 11.66 -2.31
CA LEU A 125 3.00 12.66 -1.47
C LEU A 125 4.40 12.17 -1.11
N ARG A 126 5.41 12.96 -1.47
CA ARG A 126 6.80 12.74 -1.10
C ARG A 126 7.10 13.52 0.16
N LEU A 127 7.66 12.83 1.14
CA LEU A 127 8.11 13.36 2.42
C LEU A 127 9.64 13.41 2.38
N HIS A 128 10.20 14.58 2.61
CA HIS A 128 11.64 14.74 2.82
C HIS A 128 11.90 14.71 4.32
N LEU A 129 12.77 13.81 4.75
CA LEU A 129 13.11 13.64 6.16
C LEU A 129 14.39 14.38 6.50
N ARG A 130 14.54 14.77 7.77
CA ARG A 130 15.69 15.50 8.29
C ARG A 130 17.03 14.76 8.11
N ASP A 131 17.00 13.45 8.06
CA ASP A 131 18.16 12.59 7.80
C ASP A 131 18.54 12.41 6.32
N GLY A 132 17.85 13.14 5.42
CA GLY A 132 18.06 13.09 3.96
C GLY A 132 17.34 11.95 3.27
N ARG A 133 16.63 11.08 3.98
CA ARG A 133 15.78 10.06 3.36
C ARG A 133 14.52 10.69 2.77
N THR A 134 13.98 10.04 1.74
CA THR A 134 12.67 10.39 1.19
C THR A 134 11.72 9.19 1.27
N VAL A 135 10.50 9.47 1.66
CA VAL A 135 9.39 8.51 1.68
C VAL A 135 8.30 9.02 0.77
N THR A 136 7.91 8.24 -0.22
CA THR A 136 6.84 8.60 -1.14
C THR A 136 5.63 7.69 -0.89
N LEU A 137 4.50 8.29 -0.51
CA LEU A 137 3.26 7.58 -0.22
C LEU A 137 2.26 7.78 -1.36
N GLY A 138 1.87 6.69 -2.02
CA GLY A 138 0.81 6.71 -3.02
C GLY A 138 -0.50 7.15 -2.39
N THR A 139 -1.13 8.17 -2.97
CA THR A 139 -2.44 8.65 -2.52
C THR A 139 -3.12 9.40 -3.67
N PRO A 140 -4.44 9.24 -3.88
CA PRO A 140 -5.18 10.02 -4.88
C PRO A 140 -5.35 11.49 -4.46
N GLU A 141 -5.16 11.82 -3.18
CA GLU A 141 -5.38 13.16 -2.62
C GLU A 141 -4.12 13.70 -1.89
N PRO A 142 -2.97 13.88 -2.60
CA PRO A 142 -1.73 14.30 -1.94
C PRO A 142 -1.83 15.68 -1.28
N ALA A 143 -2.54 16.61 -1.90
CA ALA A 143 -2.74 17.95 -1.33
C ALA A 143 -3.56 17.91 -0.02
N ARG A 144 -4.57 17.05 0.04
CA ARG A 144 -5.37 16.85 1.25
C ARG A 144 -4.54 16.22 2.37
N LEU A 145 -3.75 15.20 2.06
CA LEU A 145 -2.85 14.59 3.04
C LEU A 145 -1.82 15.61 3.55
N ALA A 146 -1.23 16.42 2.65
CA ALA A 146 -0.32 17.50 3.02
C ALA A 146 -0.97 18.49 3.97
N SER A 147 -2.18 18.98 3.67
CA SER A 147 -2.89 19.94 4.52
C SER A 147 -3.18 19.43 5.95
N PHE A 148 -3.22 18.11 6.17
CA PHE A 148 -3.31 17.52 7.51
C PHE A 148 -1.97 17.44 8.23
N ILE A 149 -0.87 17.30 7.49
CA ILE A 149 0.48 17.17 8.05
C ILE A 149 1.08 18.56 8.32
N GLU A 150 1.01 19.51 7.37
CA GLU A 150 1.64 20.83 7.43
C GLU A 150 1.42 21.59 8.76
N PRO A 151 0.18 21.68 9.31
CA PRO A 151 -0.05 22.40 10.57
C PRO A 151 0.60 21.75 11.80
N ARG A 152 1.09 20.52 11.64
CA ARG A 152 1.69 19.70 12.70
C ARG A 152 3.21 19.57 12.58
N LEU A 153 3.76 20.10 11.49
CA LEU A 153 5.22 20.17 11.34
C LEU A 153 5.79 21.20 12.32
N PRO A 154 7.00 20.96 12.84
CA PRO A 154 7.70 21.99 13.60
C PRO A 154 7.89 23.22 12.72
N ALA A 155 7.76 24.42 13.32
CA ALA A 155 8.07 25.66 12.62
C ALA A 155 9.48 25.55 12.02
N ALA A 156 9.60 25.87 10.71
CA ALA A 156 10.90 25.87 10.07
C ALA A 156 11.78 26.91 10.80
N ASP A 157 12.81 26.44 11.48
CA ASP A 157 13.85 27.32 12.03
C ASP A 157 14.56 27.98 10.83
N HIS A 158 14.25 29.26 10.62
CA HIS A 158 14.88 30.13 9.63
C HIS A 158 16.21 30.66 10.16
#